data_6670583e3ddf61da08b532c70a0d6a42
#
_entry.id   6670583e3ddf61da08b532c70a0d6a42
#
_cell.length_a   1.000
_cell.length_b   1.000
_cell.length_c   1.000
_cell.angle_alpha   90.00
_cell.angle_beta   90.00
_cell.angle_gamma   90.00
#
_symmetry.space_group_name_H-M   'P 1'
#
loop_
_entity.id
_entity.type
_entity.pdbx_description
1 polymer ?
#
loop_
_entity_poly.entity_id
_entity_poly.type
_entity_poly.pdbx_seq_one_letter_code
_entity_poly.pdbx_strand_id
1 'polypeptide(L)'
;MTREDFRRAIGYEYRGMAETESEKAEVATIAADTSQRKKLPGSDAPAAGRPRTLVATERVGKYFPVRGGFFSRNQKLLRAVDGVSIRVRRGETVGLVGESGCGKSTLGRLMLRLVEPTFGRVVYDGRDIVPLSPAELRPLRRKMQIIFQDPYSSLNPRMTVREIVGEAIQIHKLAKTKNDEEEMVASLLRKVGLRPDVMGRYPHEFSGGQRQRIGIARALAVQPEFIVCDEPISALDVSIQAQIVNLLMDLQDELGVAFLFISHDLRVVRHISQRVAVMYLGKLVEQGSTEQLYAAPLHPYTRALLGAVPTPDPEKKRLRVVVAGDAPSAIDPPAGCPFHPRCPRAVKGTCDKEMPQFAEHTLGTGHKVACWNPHTE
;
A
#
# COMPACT_ATOMS: atom_id res chain seq x y z
N MET A 1 15.28 -9.89 -14.22
CA MET A 1 14.24 -10.72 -13.60
C MET A 1 13.07 -10.86 -14.57
N THR A 2 12.84 -12.05 -15.11
CA THR A 2 11.72 -12.34 -16.01
C THR A 2 10.42 -12.39 -15.19
N ARG A 3 9.25 -12.43 -15.88
CA ARG A 3 7.96 -12.65 -15.20
C ARG A 3 7.95 -13.93 -14.34
N GLU A 4 8.70 -14.95 -14.75
CA GLU A 4 8.82 -16.23 -14.02
C GLU A 4 9.71 -16.12 -12.79
N ASP A 5 10.84 -15.41 -12.88
CA ASP A 5 11.77 -15.23 -11.76
C ASP A 5 11.13 -14.45 -10.61
N PHE A 6 10.35 -13.41 -10.95
CA PHE A 6 9.62 -12.62 -9.96
C PHE A 6 8.46 -13.42 -9.33
N ARG A 7 7.79 -14.28 -10.12
CA ARG A 7 6.72 -15.17 -9.62
C ARG A 7 7.25 -16.23 -8.65
N ARG A 8 8.45 -16.79 -8.88
CA ARG A 8 9.10 -17.72 -7.97
C ARG A 8 9.52 -17.06 -6.65
N ALA A 9 10.03 -15.83 -6.71
CA ALA A 9 10.51 -15.12 -5.54
C ALA A 9 9.41 -14.75 -4.52
N ILE A 10 8.14 -14.60 -4.98
CA ILE A 10 7.00 -14.23 -4.10
C ILE A 10 6.11 -15.41 -3.72
N GLY A 11 6.49 -16.68 -4.06
CA GLY A 11 5.73 -17.88 -3.70
C GLY A 11 4.31 -17.97 -4.28
N TYR A 12 4.00 -17.15 -5.29
CA TYR A 12 2.71 -17.14 -5.96
C TYR A 12 2.80 -17.94 -7.25
N GLU A 13 2.53 -19.25 -7.19
CA GLU A 13 2.16 -20.03 -8.38
C GLU A 13 0.78 -19.60 -8.87
N TYR A 14 0.75 -18.53 -9.64
CA TYR A 14 -0.41 -18.24 -10.48
C TYR A 14 -0.29 -19.12 -11.71
N ARG A 15 -0.86 -20.32 -11.69
CA ARG A 15 -1.07 -21.12 -12.90
C ARG A 15 -1.96 -20.28 -13.82
N GLY A 16 -1.39 -19.84 -14.94
CA GLY A 16 -2.08 -19.06 -15.97
C GLY A 16 -3.29 -19.83 -16.47
N MET A 17 -4.45 -19.44 -15.98
CA MET A 17 -5.74 -19.84 -16.53
C MET A 17 -6.14 -18.73 -17.49
N ALA A 18 -6.39 -19.10 -18.73
CA ALA A 18 -7.02 -18.21 -19.69
C ALA A 18 -8.35 -17.73 -19.12
N GLU A 19 -8.53 -16.42 -19.03
CA GLU A 19 -9.82 -15.81 -18.68
C GLU A 19 -10.85 -16.24 -19.73
N THR A 20 -11.99 -16.74 -19.29
CA THR A 20 -13.08 -17.11 -20.20
C THR A 20 -13.70 -15.85 -20.82
N GLU A 21 -14.32 -15.99 -22.01
CA GLU A 21 -15.01 -14.86 -22.65
C GLU A 21 -16.11 -14.27 -21.77
N SER A 22 -16.76 -15.09 -20.93
CA SER A 22 -17.76 -14.65 -19.95
C SER A 22 -17.14 -13.78 -18.85
N GLU A 23 -15.94 -14.11 -18.34
CA GLU A 23 -15.21 -13.29 -17.34
C GLU A 23 -14.81 -11.94 -17.91
N LYS A 24 -14.34 -11.93 -19.16
CA LYS A 24 -14.00 -10.71 -19.87
C LYS A 24 -15.22 -9.81 -20.10
N ALA A 25 -16.38 -10.40 -20.39
CA ALA A 25 -17.63 -9.67 -20.60
C ALA A 25 -18.15 -9.05 -19.31
N GLU A 26 -18.12 -9.77 -18.17
CA GLU A 26 -18.57 -9.25 -16.89
C GLU A 26 -17.66 -8.14 -16.36
N VAL A 27 -16.34 -8.33 -16.46
CA VAL A 27 -15.33 -7.30 -16.13
C VAL A 27 -15.45 -6.10 -17.06
N ALA A 28 -15.70 -6.32 -18.37
CA ALA A 28 -15.91 -5.25 -19.34
C ALA A 28 -17.18 -4.44 -19.04
N THR A 29 -18.27 -5.11 -18.64
CA THR A 29 -19.53 -4.45 -18.25
C THR A 29 -19.34 -3.56 -17.03
N ILE A 30 -18.64 -4.05 -15.99
CA ILE A 30 -18.29 -3.27 -14.79
C ILE A 30 -17.36 -2.09 -15.14
N ALA A 31 -16.38 -2.32 -16.00
CA ALA A 31 -15.47 -1.28 -16.48
C ALA A 31 -16.19 -0.21 -17.32
N ALA A 32 -17.14 -0.61 -18.17
CA ALA A 32 -17.94 0.29 -19.01
C ALA A 32 -18.86 1.19 -18.18
N ASP A 33 -19.56 0.64 -17.16
CA ASP A 33 -20.38 1.41 -16.24
C ASP A 33 -19.56 2.43 -15.45
N THR A 34 -18.32 2.09 -15.12
CA THR A 34 -17.39 2.97 -14.42
C THR A 34 -16.80 4.05 -15.32
N SER A 35 -16.63 3.81 -16.62
CA SER A 35 -16.06 4.75 -17.59
C SER A 35 -17.05 5.84 -18.03
N GLN A 36 -18.37 5.56 -17.99
CA GLN A 36 -19.42 6.52 -18.35
C GLN A 36 -19.67 7.62 -17.32
N ARG A 37 -19.17 7.48 -16.10
CA ARG A 37 -19.20 8.56 -15.11
C ARG A 37 -18.19 9.64 -15.49
N LYS A 38 -18.70 10.80 -15.93
CA LYS A 38 -18.01 12.04 -16.36
C LYS A 38 -16.60 12.20 -15.76
N LYS A 39 -15.63 12.57 -16.62
CA LYS A 39 -14.33 13.12 -16.23
C LYS A 39 -14.52 14.11 -15.09
N LEU A 40 -14.01 13.77 -13.90
CA LEU A 40 -13.91 14.76 -12.82
C LEU A 40 -12.94 15.87 -13.27
N PRO A 41 -13.29 17.14 -13.15
CA PRO A 41 -12.37 18.25 -13.36
C PRO A 41 -11.34 18.21 -12.23
N GLY A 42 -10.09 18.00 -12.55
CA GLY A 42 -9.03 17.91 -11.55
C GLY A 42 -7.73 17.37 -12.08
N SER A 43 -7.34 17.74 -13.32
CA SER A 43 -5.93 17.86 -13.67
C SER A 43 -5.44 19.13 -12.99
N ASP A 44 -5.04 19.03 -11.72
CA ASP A 44 -4.40 20.13 -11.03
C ASP A 44 -3.10 20.49 -11.79
N ALA A 45 -3.16 21.54 -12.60
CA ALA A 45 -1.98 22.31 -12.93
C ALA A 45 -1.33 22.72 -11.61
N PRO A 46 -0.01 22.60 -11.43
CA PRO A 46 0.64 22.90 -10.17
C PRO A 46 0.39 24.35 -9.81
N ALA A 47 -0.43 24.59 -8.78
CA ALA A 47 -0.43 25.87 -8.10
C ALA A 47 1.00 26.05 -7.55
N ALA A 48 1.66 27.16 -7.89
CA ALA A 48 3.00 27.47 -7.46
C ALA A 48 3.11 27.30 -5.93
N GLY A 49 3.99 26.35 -5.49
CA GLY A 49 4.28 26.11 -4.07
C GLY A 49 3.79 24.77 -3.47
N ARG A 50 2.97 23.98 -4.16
CA ARG A 50 2.58 22.64 -3.66
C ARG A 50 3.53 21.55 -4.17
N PRO A 51 4.01 20.63 -3.29
CA PRO A 51 4.88 19.54 -3.73
C PRO A 51 4.17 18.69 -4.81
N ARG A 52 4.92 18.40 -5.90
CA ARG A 52 4.40 17.69 -7.08
C ARG A 52 4.03 16.25 -6.73
N THR A 53 2.87 15.80 -7.19
CA THR A 53 2.45 14.39 -7.10
C THR A 53 3.42 13.49 -7.86
N LEU A 54 3.95 12.47 -7.19
CA LEU A 54 4.86 11.49 -7.77
C LEU A 54 4.11 10.26 -8.26
N VAL A 55 3.27 9.67 -7.39
CA VAL A 55 2.45 8.50 -7.72
C VAL A 55 0.99 8.79 -7.36
N ALA A 56 0.08 8.40 -8.24
CA ALA A 56 -1.34 8.50 -7.99
C ALA A 56 -2.08 7.28 -8.54
N THR A 57 -3.19 6.93 -7.89
CA THR A 57 -4.21 6.08 -8.48
C THR A 57 -5.46 6.91 -8.76
N GLU A 58 -6.13 6.62 -9.87
CA GLU A 58 -7.38 7.26 -10.26
C GLU A 58 -8.44 6.16 -10.43
N ARG A 59 -9.32 6.06 -9.42
CA ARG A 59 -10.40 5.08 -9.35
C ARG A 59 -9.93 3.65 -9.67
N VAL A 60 -8.74 3.27 -9.17
CA VAL A 60 -8.19 1.95 -9.44
C VAL A 60 -8.99 0.88 -8.72
N GLY A 61 -9.26 -0.23 -9.42
CA GLY A 61 -9.91 -1.40 -8.85
C GLY A 61 -9.20 -2.70 -9.23
N LYS A 62 -9.29 -3.68 -8.32
CA LYS A 62 -8.82 -5.04 -8.55
C LYS A 62 -9.81 -6.04 -7.99
N TYR A 63 -10.34 -6.83 -8.89
CA TYR A 63 -11.25 -7.93 -8.58
C TYR A 63 -10.55 -9.25 -8.93
N PHE A 64 -10.61 -10.20 -8.00
CA PHE A 64 -10.05 -11.53 -8.21
C PHE A 64 -11.19 -12.53 -8.34
N PRO A 65 -11.18 -13.38 -9.38
CA PRO A 65 -12.17 -14.45 -9.50
C PRO A 65 -11.96 -15.48 -8.37
N VAL A 66 -13.03 -15.81 -7.67
CA VAL A 66 -13.06 -16.85 -6.63
C VAL A 66 -13.85 -18.03 -7.18
N ARG A 67 -13.23 -19.19 -7.27
CA ARG A 67 -13.92 -20.40 -7.70
C ARG A 67 -14.98 -20.79 -6.69
N GLY A 68 -16.22 -20.80 -7.10
CA GLY A 68 -17.28 -21.51 -6.41
C GLY A 68 -16.98 -23.03 -6.43
N GLY A 69 -17.54 -23.81 -5.45
CA GLY A 69 -17.36 -25.24 -5.41
C GLY A 69 -17.71 -25.91 -6.75
N PHE A 70 -17.30 -27.18 -6.90
CA PHE A 70 -17.31 -27.98 -8.14
C PHE A 70 -18.63 -27.96 -8.96
N PHE A 71 -19.74 -27.49 -8.35
CA PHE A 71 -21.08 -27.39 -8.96
C PHE A 71 -21.60 -25.95 -9.14
N SER A 72 -20.82 -24.91 -8.81
CA SER A 72 -21.30 -23.52 -8.90
C SER A 72 -20.98 -22.95 -10.28
N ARG A 73 -22.01 -22.68 -11.09
CA ARG A 73 -21.91 -21.98 -12.39
C ARG A 73 -21.64 -20.49 -12.25
N ASN A 74 -21.84 -19.90 -11.07
CA ASN A 74 -21.62 -18.46 -10.84
C ASN A 74 -20.24 -18.24 -10.21
N GLN A 75 -19.35 -17.63 -10.95
CA GLN A 75 -18.08 -17.13 -10.42
C GLN A 75 -18.36 -15.93 -9.52
N LYS A 76 -17.83 -15.96 -8.30
CA LYS A 76 -17.88 -14.82 -7.40
C LYS A 76 -16.59 -14.01 -7.54
N LEU A 77 -16.69 -12.69 -7.43
CA LEU A 77 -15.55 -11.78 -7.52
C LEU A 77 -15.19 -11.24 -6.13
N LEU A 78 -13.94 -11.44 -5.71
CA LEU A 78 -13.39 -10.80 -4.53
C LEU A 78 -12.97 -9.38 -4.90
N ARG A 79 -13.67 -8.37 -4.39
CA ARG A 79 -13.39 -6.95 -4.62
C ARG A 79 -12.30 -6.46 -3.66
N ALA A 80 -11.05 -6.80 -3.96
CA ALA A 80 -9.93 -6.49 -3.08
C ALA A 80 -9.62 -4.99 -3.01
N VAL A 81 -9.77 -4.26 -4.13
CA VAL A 81 -9.68 -2.79 -4.23
C VAL A 81 -10.79 -2.35 -5.16
N ASP A 82 -11.56 -1.34 -4.76
CA ASP A 82 -12.76 -0.91 -5.47
C ASP A 82 -12.86 0.63 -5.57
N GLY A 83 -12.38 1.16 -6.70
CA GLY A 83 -12.48 2.57 -7.05
C GLY A 83 -11.60 3.51 -6.22
N VAL A 84 -10.44 3.07 -5.77
CA VAL A 84 -9.54 3.85 -4.90
C VAL A 84 -8.78 4.91 -5.68
N SER A 85 -8.80 6.15 -5.16
CA SER A 85 -7.99 7.26 -5.65
C SER A 85 -7.13 7.80 -4.50
N ILE A 86 -5.82 7.64 -4.59
CA ILE A 86 -4.85 8.12 -3.61
C ILE A 86 -3.66 8.76 -4.33
N ARG A 87 -3.02 9.75 -3.70
CA ARG A 87 -1.86 10.46 -4.26
C ARG A 87 -0.75 10.48 -3.23
N VAL A 88 0.47 10.23 -3.68
CA VAL A 88 1.70 10.38 -2.90
C VAL A 88 2.56 11.42 -3.59
N ARG A 89 3.03 12.42 -2.84
CA ARG A 89 3.89 13.49 -3.33
C ARG A 89 5.36 13.10 -3.20
N ARG A 90 6.24 13.82 -3.88
CA ARG A 90 7.69 13.63 -3.72
C ARG A 90 8.11 13.90 -2.27
N GLY A 91 8.92 13.03 -1.70
CA GLY A 91 9.42 13.13 -0.32
C GLY A 91 8.34 12.98 0.77
N GLU A 92 7.10 12.57 0.41
CA GLU A 92 6.00 12.40 1.37
C GLU A 92 5.87 10.95 1.81
N THR A 93 5.58 10.71 3.08
CA THR A 93 5.05 9.43 3.57
C THR A 93 3.55 9.50 3.73
N VAL A 94 2.83 8.65 3.00
CA VAL A 94 1.40 8.43 3.19
C VAL A 94 1.20 7.11 3.92
N GLY A 95 0.64 7.16 5.13
CA GLY A 95 0.23 5.99 5.88
C GLY A 95 -1.06 5.40 5.32
N LEU A 96 -1.11 4.08 5.14
CA LEU A 96 -2.31 3.36 4.73
C LEU A 96 -2.68 2.34 5.80
N VAL A 97 -3.84 2.55 6.45
CA VAL A 97 -4.29 1.77 7.59
C VAL A 97 -5.66 1.14 7.35
N GLY A 98 -6.00 0.12 8.13
CA GLY A 98 -7.26 -0.60 8.09
C GLY A 98 -7.10 -2.03 8.58
N GLU A 99 -8.23 -2.74 8.79
CA GLU A 99 -8.24 -4.14 9.22
C GLU A 99 -7.47 -5.06 8.25
N SER A 100 -6.99 -6.21 8.75
CA SER A 100 -6.36 -7.23 7.91
C SER A 100 -7.31 -7.67 6.79
N GLY A 101 -6.79 -7.88 5.59
CA GLY A 101 -7.59 -8.29 4.43
C GLY A 101 -8.42 -7.19 3.77
N CYS A 102 -8.40 -5.92 4.23
CA CYS A 102 -9.18 -4.84 3.61
C CYS A 102 -8.63 -4.34 2.25
N GLY A 103 -7.52 -4.90 1.74
CA GLY A 103 -6.98 -4.59 0.41
C GLY A 103 -5.73 -3.71 0.37
N LYS A 104 -5.11 -3.35 1.51
CA LYS A 104 -3.95 -2.45 1.60
C LYS A 104 -2.75 -2.91 0.75
N SER A 105 -2.30 -4.14 0.96
CA SER A 105 -1.17 -4.73 0.21
C SER A 105 -1.48 -4.85 -1.29
N THR A 106 -2.73 -5.14 -1.64
CA THR A 106 -3.19 -5.16 -3.03
C THR A 106 -3.09 -3.77 -3.65
N LEU A 107 -3.51 -2.72 -2.94
CA LEU A 107 -3.39 -1.34 -3.41
C LEU A 107 -1.91 -0.95 -3.60
N GLY A 108 -1.03 -1.26 -2.65
CA GLY A 108 0.41 -1.02 -2.80
C GLY A 108 1.00 -1.71 -4.03
N ARG A 109 0.63 -2.97 -4.29
CA ARG A 109 1.07 -3.72 -5.48
C ARG A 109 0.48 -3.17 -6.78
N LEU A 110 -0.75 -2.65 -6.77
CA LEU A 110 -1.34 -1.94 -7.90
C LEU A 110 -0.57 -0.66 -8.24
N MET A 111 -0.20 0.14 -7.22
CA MET A 111 0.56 1.37 -7.41
C MET A 111 1.93 1.13 -8.06
N LEU A 112 2.53 -0.03 -7.82
CA LEU A 112 3.77 -0.47 -8.46
C LEU A 112 3.53 -1.24 -9.79
N ARG A 113 2.26 -1.45 -10.15
CA ARG A 113 1.88 -2.35 -11.25
C ARG A 113 2.57 -3.73 -11.17
N LEU A 114 2.67 -4.28 -9.95
CA LEU A 114 3.02 -5.67 -9.70
C LEU A 114 1.81 -6.58 -9.89
N VAL A 115 0.61 -6.01 -9.71
CA VAL A 115 -0.68 -6.61 -10.01
C VAL A 115 -1.36 -5.70 -11.03
N GLU A 116 -1.90 -6.27 -12.10
CA GLU A 116 -2.64 -5.51 -13.10
C GLU A 116 -4.01 -5.08 -12.53
N PRO A 117 -4.40 -3.80 -12.67
CA PRO A 117 -5.74 -3.37 -12.27
C PRO A 117 -6.81 -3.99 -13.17
N THR A 118 -8.01 -4.20 -12.61
CA THR A 118 -9.19 -4.58 -13.37
C THR A 118 -9.75 -3.35 -14.11
N PHE A 119 -9.68 -2.17 -13.46
CA PHE A 119 -10.07 -0.89 -14.04
C PHE A 119 -9.35 0.27 -13.34
N GLY A 120 -9.47 1.47 -13.90
CA GLY A 120 -8.83 2.68 -13.38
C GLY A 120 -7.40 2.86 -13.90
N ARG A 121 -6.70 3.85 -13.35
CA ARG A 121 -5.37 4.25 -13.81
C ARG A 121 -4.38 4.35 -12.65
N VAL A 122 -3.12 4.07 -12.96
CA VAL A 122 -1.98 4.32 -12.07
C VAL A 122 -1.05 5.29 -12.78
N VAL A 123 -0.83 6.43 -12.18
CA VAL A 123 -0.04 7.53 -12.75
C VAL A 123 1.26 7.66 -11.99
N TYR A 124 2.39 7.62 -12.69
CA TYR A 124 3.71 7.89 -12.16
C TYR A 124 4.30 9.11 -12.84
N ASP A 125 4.64 10.13 -12.07
CA ASP A 125 5.20 11.41 -12.55
C ASP A 125 4.44 12.01 -13.75
N GLY A 126 3.10 11.98 -13.69
CA GLY A 126 2.19 12.48 -14.72
C GLY A 126 1.90 11.52 -15.87
N ARG A 127 2.57 10.35 -15.96
CA ARG A 127 2.35 9.35 -17.00
C ARG A 127 1.52 8.19 -16.49
N ASP A 128 0.45 7.82 -17.22
CA ASP A 128 -0.28 6.57 -16.94
C ASP A 128 0.62 5.36 -17.26
N ILE A 129 0.83 4.50 -16.28
CA ILE A 129 1.70 3.33 -16.42
C ILE A 129 0.94 2.03 -16.71
N VAL A 130 -0.41 2.05 -16.66
CA VAL A 130 -1.22 0.84 -16.90
C VAL A 130 -1.08 0.33 -18.34
N PRO A 131 -1.14 1.18 -19.41
CA PRO A 131 -1.05 0.70 -20.79
C PRO A 131 0.37 0.34 -21.21
N LEU A 132 1.40 0.59 -20.40
CA LEU A 132 2.79 0.37 -20.79
C LEU A 132 3.12 -1.10 -20.97
N SER A 133 3.88 -1.42 -22.02
CA SER A 133 4.47 -2.74 -22.21
C SER A 133 5.48 -3.09 -21.11
N PRO A 134 5.81 -4.37 -20.91
CA PRO A 134 6.84 -4.77 -19.95
C PRO A 134 8.21 -4.11 -20.18
N ALA A 135 8.56 -3.85 -21.44
CA ALA A 135 9.81 -3.20 -21.81
C ALA A 135 9.82 -1.73 -21.38
N GLU A 136 8.73 -0.98 -21.60
CA GLU A 136 8.57 0.40 -21.16
C GLU A 136 8.46 0.54 -19.64
N LEU A 137 7.88 -0.45 -18.95
CA LEU A 137 7.74 -0.45 -17.51
C LEU A 137 9.07 -0.77 -16.79
N ARG A 138 9.98 -1.51 -17.41
CA ARG A 138 11.25 -1.93 -16.82
C ARG A 138 12.11 -0.77 -16.28
N PRO A 139 12.30 0.35 -17.00
CA PRO A 139 13.02 1.52 -16.45
C PRO A 139 12.31 2.15 -15.26
N LEU A 140 10.97 2.16 -15.23
CA LEU A 140 10.19 2.72 -14.12
C LEU A 140 10.27 1.85 -12.87
N ARG A 141 10.44 0.53 -13.01
CA ARG A 141 10.64 -0.37 -11.87
C ARG A 141 11.89 -0.04 -11.04
N ARG A 142 12.92 0.55 -11.65
CA ARG A 142 14.07 1.09 -10.93
C ARG A 142 13.65 2.19 -9.96
N LYS A 143 12.69 3.02 -10.36
CA LYS A 143 12.24 4.19 -9.60
C LYS A 143 11.18 3.86 -8.55
N MET A 144 10.53 2.69 -8.65
CA MET A 144 9.45 2.25 -7.79
C MET A 144 9.77 0.89 -7.20
N GLN A 145 9.93 0.80 -5.89
CA GLN A 145 10.37 -0.40 -5.19
C GLN A 145 9.38 -0.81 -4.09
N ILE A 146 9.57 -2.01 -3.53
CA ILE A 146 8.77 -2.54 -2.43
C ILE A 146 9.66 -3.13 -1.35
N ILE A 147 9.31 -2.85 -0.09
CA ILE A 147 9.80 -3.55 1.09
C ILE A 147 8.66 -4.45 1.55
N PHE A 148 8.90 -5.76 1.61
CA PHE A 148 7.88 -6.77 1.91
C PHE A 148 7.67 -6.96 3.41
N GLN A 149 6.50 -7.49 3.74
CA GLN A 149 6.03 -7.78 5.09
C GLN A 149 6.89 -8.84 5.81
N ASP A 150 7.21 -9.93 5.11
CA ASP A 150 7.97 -11.03 5.69
C ASP A 150 9.43 -10.98 5.21
N PRO A 151 10.37 -10.65 6.11
CA PRO A 151 11.79 -10.63 5.76
C PRO A 151 12.37 -12.02 5.47
N TYR A 152 11.70 -13.11 5.92
CA TYR A 152 12.14 -14.47 5.69
C TYR A 152 11.86 -14.93 4.26
N SER A 153 10.63 -14.74 3.79
CA SER A 153 10.23 -15.16 2.44
C SER A 153 10.67 -14.18 1.35
N SER A 154 11.02 -12.94 1.71
CA SER A 154 11.42 -11.91 0.77
C SER A 154 12.85 -12.03 0.24
N LEU A 155 13.72 -12.75 0.94
CA LEU A 155 15.11 -12.96 0.56
C LEU A 155 15.32 -14.40 0.06
N ASN A 156 16.03 -14.57 -1.07
CA ASN A 156 16.36 -15.89 -1.55
C ASN A 156 17.38 -16.55 -0.59
N PRO A 157 17.04 -17.67 0.08
CA PRO A 157 17.91 -18.27 1.09
C PRO A 157 19.19 -18.90 0.51
N ARG A 158 19.28 -19.05 -0.82
CA ARG A 158 20.43 -19.61 -1.54
C ARG A 158 21.42 -18.56 -2.02
N MET A 159 21.09 -17.27 -1.87
CA MET A 159 21.93 -16.15 -2.27
C MET A 159 22.59 -15.52 -1.04
N THR A 160 23.82 -15.08 -1.21
CA THR A 160 24.53 -14.27 -0.21
C THR A 160 23.93 -12.86 -0.13
N VAL A 161 24.20 -12.13 0.95
CA VAL A 161 23.76 -10.72 1.09
C VAL A 161 24.25 -9.87 -0.06
N ARG A 162 25.50 -10.07 -0.52
CA ARG A 162 26.04 -9.39 -1.69
C ARG A 162 25.21 -9.65 -2.94
N GLU A 163 24.88 -10.89 -3.21
CA GLU A 163 24.08 -11.26 -4.40
C GLU A 163 22.66 -10.68 -4.32
N ILE A 164 22.02 -10.71 -3.15
CA ILE A 164 20.67 -10.19 -2.94
C ILE A 164 20.61 -8.67 -3.18
N VAL A 165 21.57 -7.92 -2.64
CA VAL A 165 21.59 -6.46 -2.77
C VAL A 165 22.15 -6.06 -4.15
N GLY A 166 23.14 -6.81 -4.66
CA GLY A 166 23.80 -6.56 -5.95
C GLY A 166 22.97 -6.94 -7.16
N GLU A 167 21.99 -7.86 -7.05
CA GLU A 167 21.16 -8.32 -8.17
C GLU A 167 20.54 -7.16 -8.95
N ALA A 168 19.93 -6.21 -8.24
CA ALA A 168 19.31 -5.05 -8.87
C ALA A 168 20.33 -4.11 -9.53
N ILE A 169 21.52 -3.96 -8.95
CA ILE A 169 22.65 -3.20 -9.51
C ILE A 169 23.09 -3.81 -10.84
N GLN A 170 23.21 -5.14 -10.90
CA GLN A 170 23.58 -5.87 -12.12
C GLN A 170 22.49 -5.78 -13.20
N ILE A 171 21.22 -6.04 -12.85
CA ILE A 171 20.08 -6.00 -13.78
C ILE A 171 19.97 -4.64 -14.47
N HIS A 172 20.19 -3.57 -13.73
CA HIS A 172 20.12 -2.19 -14.23
C HIS A 172 21.47 -1.63 -14.69
N LYS A 173 22.54 -2.43 -14.68
CA LYS A 173 23.90 -2.08 -15.14
C LYS A 173 24.42 -0.78 -14.49
N LEU A 174 24.26 -0.65 -13.16
CA LEU A 174 24.64 0.54 -12.41
C LEU A 174 26.13 0.57 -12.05
N ALA A 175 26.76 -0.58 -11.93
CA ALA A 175 28.20 -0.75 -11.72
C ALA A 175 28.89 -1.05 -13.05
N LYS A 176 30.10 -0.52 -13.23
CA LYS A 176 30.95 -0.77 -14.41
C LYS A 176 31.84 -2.00 -14.21
N THR A 177 32.30 -2.23 -13.00
CA THR A 177 33.18 -3.32 -12.63
C THR A 177 32.60 -4.09 -11.42
N LYS A 178 33.15 -5.27 -11.15
CA LYS A 178 32.76 -6.07 -9.99
C LYS A 178 33.15 -5.38 -8.66
N ASN A 179 34.25 -4.64 -8.68
CA ASN A 179 34.67 -3.84 -7.52
C ASN A 179 33.72 -2.68 -7.25
N ASP A 180 33.25 -1.97 -8.31
CA ASP A 180 32.25 -0.92 -8.15
C ASP A 180 30.96 -1.46 -7.52
N GLU A 181 30.52 -2.65 -7.96
CA GLU A 181 29.35 -3.33 -7.38
C GLU A 181 29.54 -3.62 -5.89
N GLU A 182 30.69 -4.22 -5.52
CA GLU A 182 31.00 -4.49 -4.12
C GLU A 182 31.01 -3.23 -3.25
N GLU A 183 31.57 -2.15 -3.77
CA GLU A 183 31.63 -0.88 -3.07
C GLU A 183 30.26 -0.25 -2.90
N MET A 184 29.40 -0.33 -3.93
CA MET A 184 28.00 0.08 -3.85
C MET A 184 27.24 -0.75 -2.80
N VAL A 185 27.38 -2.08 -2.81
CA VAL A 185 26.74 -2.96 -1.82
C VAL A 185 27.25 -2.63 -0.40
N ALA A 186 28.57 -2.45 -0.22
CA ALA A 186 29.16 -2.07 1.07
C ALA A 186 28.59 -0.73 1.59
N SER A 187 28.44 0.26 0.70
CA SER A 187 27.84 1.55 1.04
C SER A 187 26.39 1.40 1.48
N LEU A 188 25.59 0.63 0.76
CA LEU A 188 24.18 0.36 1.09
C LEU A 188 24.03 -0.35 2.44
N LEU A 189 24.89 -1.33 2.72
CA LEU A 189 24.88 -2.04 4.02
C LEU A 189 25.18 -1.06 5.16
N ARG A 190 26.18 -0.18 5.00
CA ARG A 190 26.47 0.87 6.01
C ARG A 190 25.27 1.79 6.23
N LYS A 191 24.59 2.22 5.16
CA LYS A 191 23.39 3.07 5.25
C LYS A 191 22.26 2.43 6.08
N VAL A 192 22.11 1.10 6.01
CA VAL A 192 21.11 0.40 6.81
C VAL A 192 21.64 -0.09 8.17
N GLY A 193 22.85 0.35 8.58
CA GLY A 193 23.45 0.01 9.87
C GLY A 193 23.97 -1.44 9.95
N LEU A 194 24.38 -2.03 8.81
CA LEU A 194 25.05 -3.32 8.74
C LEU A 194 26.52 -3.13 8.36
N ARG A 195 27.39 -4.00 8.89
CA ARG A 195 28.80 -4.01 8.55
C ARG A 195 29.01 -4.67 7.19
N PRO A 196 29.92 -4.17 6.32
CA PRO A 196 30.20 -4.79 5.01
C PRO A 196 30.77 -6.19 5.05
N ASP A 197 31.42 -6.61 6.16
CA ASP A 197 31.99 -7.94 6.32
C ASP A 197 30.94 -9.08 6.28
N VAL A 198 29.64 -8.73 6.39
CA VAL A 198 28.54 -9.69 6.30
C VAL A 198 28.11 -10.02 4.87
N MET A 199 28.71 -9.42 3.84
CA MET A 199 28.32 -9.61 2.43
C MET A 199 28.37 -11.06 1.95
N GLY A 200 29.29 -11.87 2.50
CA GLY A 200 29.44 -13.29 2.16
C GLY A 200 28.46 -14.23 2.87
N ARG A 201 27.67 -13.73 3.82
CA ARG A 201 26.76 -14.54 4.61
C ARG A 201 25.42 -14.75 3.93
N TYR A 202 24.70 -15.77 4.36
CA TYR A 202 23.37 -16.12 3.87
C TYR A 202 22.27 -15.59 4.79
N PRO A 203 21.03 -15.35 4.28
CA PRO A 203 19.92 -14.81 5.07
C PRO A 203 19.63 -15.56 6.37
N HIS A 204 19.77 -16.88 6.41
CA HIS A 204 19.49 -17.69 7.59
C HIS A 204 20.43 -17.42 8.78
N GLU A 205 21.58 -16.77 8.54
CA GLU A 205 22.55 -16.41 9.58
C GLU A 205 22.21 -15.09 10.31
N PHE A 206 21.09 -14.43 9.94
CA PHE A 206 20.71 -13.11 10.45
C PHE A 206 19.43 -13.15 11.26
N SER A 207 19.30 -12.23 12.23
CA SER A 207 18.05 -11.98 12.94
C SER A 207 16.98 -11.38 12.01
N GLY A 208 15.70 -11.39 12.41
CA GLY A 208 14.59 -10.81 11.64
C GLY A 208 14.84 -9.33 11.30
N GLY A 209 15.30 -8.54 12.27
CA GLY A 209 15.61 -7.12 12.05
C GLY A 209 16.79 -6.89 11.10
N GLN A 210 17.82 -7.74 11.15
CA GLN A 210 18.94 -7.67 10.21
C GLN A 210 18.51 -8.06 8.80
N ARG A 211 17.65 -9.08 8.63
CA ARG A 211 17.07 -9.44 7.33
C ARG A 211 16.22 -8.31 6.75
N GLN A 212 15.45 -7.63 7.60
CA GLN A 212 14.67 -6.47 7.17
C GLN A 212 15.59 -5.35 6.67
N ARG A 213 16.70 -5.08 7.35
CA ARG A 213 17.72 -4.11 6.90
C ARG A 213 18.34 -4.51 5.54
N ILE A 214 18.59 -5.80 5.30
CA ILE A 214 19.03 -6.32 4.00
C ILE A 214 17.96 -6.08 2.93
N GLY A 215 16.67 -6.32 3.24
CA GLY A 215 15.56 -6.04 2.34
C GLY A 215 15.43 -4.55 2.00
N ILE A 216 15.67 -3.66 2.97
CA ILE A 216 15.71 -2.21 2.76
C ILE A 216 16.91 -1.85 1.86
N ALA A 217 18.12 -2.38 2.13
CA ALA A 217 19.31 -2.15 1.29
C ALA A 217 19.08 -2.57 -0.16
N ARG A 218 18.43 -3.74 -0.37
CA ARG A 218 18.03 -4.22 -1.72
C ARG A 218 17.11 -3.23 -2.42
N ALA A 219 16.09 -2.72 -1.73
CA ALA A 219 15.16 -1.76 -2.32
C ALA A 219 15.86 -0.44 -2.70
N LEU A 220 16.84 0.00 -1.89
CA LEU A 220 17.62 1.21 -2.12
C LEU A 220 18.68 1.08 -3.22
N ALA A 221 19.08 -0.15 -3.60
CA ALA A 221 20.17 -0.42 -4.52
C ALA A 221 20.04 0.25 -5.89
N VAL A 222 18.81 0.53 -6.31
CA VAL A 222 18.48 1.19 -7.58
C VAL A 222 18.16 2.68 -7.46
N GLN A 223 18.33 3.27 -6.28
CA GLN A 223 18.02 4.68 -6.00
C GLN A 223 16.56 5.03 -6.37
N PRO A 224 15.58 4.42 -5.70
CA PRO A 224 14.17 4.63 -6.00
C PRO A 224 13.70 6.03 -5.60
N GLU A 225 12.66 6.52 -6.29
CA GLU A 225 11.95 7.75 -5.93
C GLU A 225 10.72 7.46 -5.07
N PHE A 226 10.17 6.21 -5.17
CA PHE A 226 8.99 5.76 -4.44
C PHE A 226 9.16 4.33 -3.92
N ILE A 227 8.81 4.10 -2.66
CA ILE A 227 8.83 2.77 -2.05
C ILE A 227 7.49 2.49 -1.37
N VAL A 228 6.90 1.32 -1.66
CA VAL A 228 5.81 0.75 -0.89
C VAL A 228 6.42 -0.07 0.25
N CYS A 229 6.14 0.32 1.49
CA CYS A 229 6.49 -0.45 2.68
C CYS A 229 5.27 -1.26 3.09
N ASP A 230 5.19 -2.53 2.67
CA ASP A 230 4.06 -3.43 2.93
C ASP A 230 4.26 -4.12 4.28
N GLU A 231 3.71 -3.55 5.36
CA GLU A 231 3.85 -4.00 6.76
C GLU A 231 5.30 -4.32 7.19
N PRO A 232 6.26 -3.39 6.98
CA PRO A 232 7.69 -3.69 7.04
C PRO A 232 8.23 -4.04 8.44
N ILE A 233 7.39 -3.98 9.46
CA ILE A 233 7.77 -4.17 10.87
C ILE A 233 6.90 -5.20 11.60
N SER A 234 5.85 -5.75 10.97
CA SER A 234 4.84 -6.59 11.63
C SER A 234 5.39 -7.88 12.24
N ALA A 235 6.47 -8.42 11.68
CA ALA A 235 7.12 -9.66 12.13
C ALA A 235 8.31 -9.42 13.09
N LEU A 236 8.49 -8.21 13.61
CA LEU A 236 9.64 -7.82 14.42
C LEU A 236 9.25 -7.44 15.84
N ASP A 237 10.20 -7.62 16.78
CA ASP A 237 10.04 -7.18 18.17
C ASP A 237 9.94 -5.65 18.26
N VAL A 238 9.20 -5.14 19.26
CA VAL A 238 8.87 -3.71 19.42
C VAL A 238 10.10 -2.80 19.40
N SER A 239 11.21 -3.20 20.02
CA SER A 239 12.46 -2.43 20.04
C SER A 239 13.09 -2.33 18.63
N ILE A 240 13.02 -3.41 17.87
CA ILE A 240 13.52 -3.47 16.49
C ILE A 240 12.59 -2.70 15.55
N GLN A 241 11.27 -2.75 15.76
CA GLN A 241 10.31 -1.93 15.01
C GLN A 241 10.69 -0.45 15.04
N ALA A 242 10.95 0.10 16.24
CA ALA A 242 11.34 1.50 16.40
C ALA A 242 12.63 1.84 15.62
N GLN A 243 13.63 0.94 15.65
CA GLN A 243 14.87 1.13 14.90
C GLN A 243 14.66 1.15 13.38
N ILE A 244 13.80 0.27 12.85
CA ILE A 244 13.48 0.23 11.41
C ILE A 244 12.70 1.46 10.99
N VAL A 245 11.75 1.93 11.81
CA VAL A 245 10.98 3.15 11.53
C VAL A 245 11.90 4.37 11.48
N ASN A 246 12.77 4.55 12.47
CA ASN A 246 13.76 5.63 12.47
C ASN A 246 14.69 5.55 11.26
N LEU A 247 15.19 4.35 10.93
CA LEU A 247 15.99 4.15 9.71
C LEU A 247 15.27 4.59 8.45
N LEU A 248 13.97 4.27 8.30
CA LEU A 248 13.19 4.70 7.13
C LEU A 248 12.99 6.22 7.09
N MET A 249 12.82 6.86 8.25
CA MET A 249 12.72 8.31 8.34
C MET A 249 14.05 8.99 7.97
N ASP A 250 15.17 8.51 8.51
CA ASP A 250 16.52 9.02 8.19
C ASP A 250 16.81 8.88 6.68
N LEU A 251 16.43 7.75 6.09
CA LEU A 251 16.58 7.50 4.65
C LEU A 251 15.66 8.41 3.82
N GLN A 252 14.46 8.75 4.30
CA GLN A 252 13.59 9.71 3.64
C GLN A 252 14.21 11.10 3.62
N ASP A 253 14.73 11.55 4.75
CA ASP A 253 15.36 12.88 4.89
C ASP A 253 16.64 12.98 4.04
N GLU A 254 17.46 11.91 4.01
CA GLU A 254 18.72 11.89 3.25
C GLU A 254 18.49 11.81 1.74
N LEU A 255 17.54 10.97 1.29
CA LEU A 255 17.38 10.58 -0.13
C LEU A 255 16.17 11.22 -0.82
N GLY A 256 15.26 11.85 -0.06
CA GLY A 256 14.03 12.43 -0.60
C GLY A 256 13.04 11.41 -1.14
N VAL A 257 13.12 10.15 -0.70
CA VAL A 257 12.25 9.06 -1.15
C VAL A 257 10.83 9.25 -0.63
N ALA A 258 9.83 9.01 -1.46
CA ALA A 258 8.44 9.01 -1.05
C ALA A 258 8.00 7.59 -0.61
N PHE A 259 7.19 7.49 0.45
CA PHE A 259 6.70 6.21 0.94
C PHE A 259 5.17 6.09 0.89
N LEU A 260 4.69 4.90 0.53
CA LEU A 260 3.39 4.40 0.97
C LEU A 260 3.64 3.42 2.11
N PHE A 261 3.37 3.83 3.34
CA PHE A 261 3.62 3.03 4.53
C PHE A 261 2.35 2.31 4.98
N ILE A 262 2.29 1.01 4.72
CA ILE A 262 1.16 0.15 5.09
C ILE A 262 1.43 -0.45 6.46
N SER A 263 0.51 -0.26 7.40
CA SER A 263 0.59 -0.86 8.72
C SER A 263 -0.78 -0.98 9.37
N HIS A 264 -0.90 -1.91 10.31
CA HIS A 264 -2.04 -1.99 11.23
C HIS A 264 -1.74 -1.30 12.58
N ASP A 265 -0.48 -0.94 12.87
CA ASP A 265 -0.13 -0.17 14.08
C ASP A 265 -0.24 1.34 13.82
N LEU A 266 -1.35 1.91 14.30
CA LEU A 266 -1.64 3.33 14.17
C LEU A 266 -0.65 4.24 14.88
N ARG A 267 0.06 3.76 15.93
CA ARG A 267 1.09 4.55 16.64
C ARG A 267 2.28 4.80 15.74
N VAL A 268 2.73 3.76 15.06
CA VAL A 268 3.83 3.85 14.10
C VAL A 268 3.46 4.73 12.93
N VAL A 269 2.25 4.55 12.36
CA VAL A 269 1.75 5.37 11.25
C VAL A 269 1.69 6.85 11.65
N ARG A 270 1.25 7.17 12.87
CA ARG A 270 1.24 8.54 13.38
C ARG A 270 2.65 9.17 13.40
N HIS A 271 3.66 8.36 13.70
CA HIS A 271 5.04 8.84 13.86
C HIS A 271 5.71 9.11 12.51
N ILE A 272 5.52 8.22 11.52
CA ILE A 272 6.25 8.30 10.24
C ILE A 272 5.50 9.07 9.15
N SER A 273 4.18 9.22 9.24
CA SER A 273 3.36 9.68 8.09
C SER A 273 2.94 11.15 8.23
N GLN A 274 3.03 11.91 7.13
CA GLN A 274 2.49 13.27 7.04
C GLN A 274 0.97 13.24 6.75
N ARG A 275 0.50 12.25 6.00
CA ARG A 275 -0.92 12.02 5.73
C ARG A 275 -1.26 10.57 5.94
N VAL A 276 -2.53 10.32 6.32
CA VAL A 276 -3.04 8.97 6.55
C VAL A 276 -4.31 8.75 5.73
N ALA A 277 -4.39 7.58 5.13
CA ALA A 277 -5.58 7.08 4.43
C ALA A 277 -6.08 5.82 5.14
N VAL A 278 -7.38 5.76 5.40
CA VAL A 278 -8.05 4.64 6.07
C VAL A 278 -8.83 3.85 5.05
N MET A 279 -8.58 2.55 5.01
CA MET A 279 -9.19 1.63 4.06
C MET A 279 -10.08 0.61 4.75
N TYR A 280 -11.28 0.39 4.22
CA TYR A 280 -12.23 -0.61 4.68
C TYR A 280 -12.89 -1.32 3.49
N LEU A 281 -12.85 -2.66 3.47
CA LEU A 281 -13.43 -3.49 2.40
C LEU A 281 -13.15 -2.96 0.97
N GLY A 282 -11.89 -2.75 0.65
CA GLY A 282 -11.45 -2.32 -0.68
C GLY A 282 -11.65 -0.84 -1.00
N LYS A 283 -12.21 -0.04 -0.10
CA LYS A 283 -12.52 1.39 -0.32
C LYS A 283 -11.79 2.29 0.66
N LEU A 284 -11.46 3.53 0.23
CA LEU A 284 -11.05 4.57 1.17
C LEU A 284 -12.29 5.13 1.87
N VAL A 285 -12.23 5.19 3.19
CA VAL A 285 -13.32 5.72 4.03
C VAL A 285 -12.97 7.06 4.63
N GLU A 286 -11.69 7.34 4.89
CA GLU A 286 -11.22 8.63 5.39
C GLU A 286 -9.77 8.88 4.97
N GLN A 287 -9.39 10.15 4.74
CA GLN A 287 -8.04 10.58 4.45
C GLN A 287 -7.84 12.03 4.88
N GLY A 288 -6.76 12.30 5.60
CA GLY A 288 -6.40 13.66 6.04
C GLY A 288 -4.92 13.78 6.38
N SER A 289 -4.50 14.94 6.89
CA SER A 289 -3.21 15.03 7.56
C SER A 289 -3.22 14.12 8.80
N THR A 290 -2.05 13.69 9.23
CA THR A 290 -1.93 12.86 10.44
C THR A 290 -2.55 13.58 11.65
N GLU A 291 -2.31 14.89 11.79
CA GLU A 291 -2.86 15.70 12.87
C GLU A 291 -4.38 15.71 12.84
N GLN A 292 -5.01 15.99 11.68
CA GLN A 292 -6.46 16.01 11.52
C GLN A 292 -7.09 14.67 11.91
N LEU A 293 -6.57 13.58 11.35
CA LEU A 293 -7.15 12.26 11.52
C LEU A 293 -7.04 11.75 12.96
N TYR A 294 -5.93 12.07 13.67
CA TYR A 294 -5.75 11.65 15.06
C TYR A 294 -6.43 12.58 16.08
N ALA A 295 -6.60 13.87 15.75
CA ALA A 295 -7.29 14.83 16.63
C ALA A 295 -8.81 14.74 16.49
N ALA A 296 -9.32 14.67 15.24
CA ALA A 296 -10.75 14.72 14.93
C ALA A 296 -11.10 13.71 13.82
N PRO A 297 -11.10 12.40 14.10
CA PRO A 297 -11.53 11.38 13.13
C PRO A 297 -13.02 11.55 12.80
N LEU A 298 -13.32 11.67 11.52
CA LEU A 298 -14.67 11.92 11.01
C LEU A 298 -15.48 10.63 10.80
N HIS A 299 -14.81 9.58 10.28
CA HIS A 299 -15.51 8.33 10.01
C HIS A 299 -15.64 7.48 11.27
N PRO A 300 -16.82 6.91 11.60
CA PRO A 300 -17.00 6.06 12.78
C PRO A 300 -16.03 4.88 12.86
N TYR A 301 -15.64 4.29 11.73
CA TYR A 301 -14.62 3.24 11.67
C TYR A 301 -13.23 3.75 12.09
N THR A 302 -12.80 4.90 11.61
CA THR A 302 -11.51 5.51 11.99
C THR A 302 -11.47 5.79 13.48
N ARG A 303 -12.57 6.32 14.04
CA ARG A 303 -12.70 6.57 15.48
C ARG A 303 -12.59 5.29 16.29
N ALA A 304 -13.20 4.21 15.82
CA ALA A 304 -13.11 2.91 16.46
C ALA A 304 -11.69 2.33 16.40
N LEU A 305 -11.02 2.42 15.24
CA LEU A 305 -9.62 1.98 15.10
C LEU A 305 -8.69 2.73 16.06
N LEU A 306 -8.81 4.07 16.13
CA LEU A 306 -8.02 4.91 17.03
C LEU A 306 -8.35 4.65 18.50
N GLY A 307 -9.61 4.36 18.82
CA GLY A 307 -10.06 4.00 20.17
C GLY A 307 -9.53 2.65 20.66
N ALA A 308 -9.17 1.75 19.75
CA ALA A 308 -8.57 0.45 20.08
C ALA A 308 -7.07 0.54 20.40
N VAL A 309 -6.41 1.67 20.09
CA VAL A 309 -4.98 1.87 20.40
C VAL A 309 -4.79 2.04 21.89
N PRO A 310 -4.00 1.17 22.58
CA PRO A 310 -3.71 1.33 24.00
C PRO A 310 -3.01 2.66 24.28
N THR A 311 -3.53 3.40 25.25
CA THR A 311 -2.85 4.61 25.76
C THR A 311 -1.95 4.23 26.94
N PRO A 312 -0.72 4.78 27.03
CA PRO A 312 0.17 4.55 28.17
C PRO A 312 -0.36 5.12 29.48
N ASP A 313 -1.31 6.05 29.41
CA ASP A 313 -1.89 6.74 30.56
C ASP A 313 -3.08 5.95 31.11
N PRO A 314 -2.96 5.30 32.30
CA PRO A 314 -4.02 4.48 32.88
C PRO A 314 -5.23 5.30 33.38
N GLU A 315 -5.05 6.62 33.59
CA GLU A 315 -6.12 7.50 34.07
C GLU A 315 -7.04 7.98 32.93
N LYS A 316 -6.56 7.99 31.69
CA LYS A 316 -7.37 8.34 30.52
C LYS A 316 -8.24 7.18 30.08
N LYS A 317 -9.38 6.99 30.75
CA LYS A 317 -10.46 6.11 30.28
C LYS A 317 -11.03 6.64 28.95
N ARG A 318 -10.46 6.23 27.80
CA ARG A 318 -11.15 6.44 26.52
C ARG A 318 -12.34 5.47 26.46
N LEU A 319 -13.48 6.01 26.08
CA LEU A 319 -14.64 5.18 25.72
C LEU A 319 -14.20 4.27 24.55
N ARG A 320 -13.99 3.00 24.84
CA ARG A 320 -13.72 2.00 23.81
C ARG A 320 -14.97 1.91 22.93
N VAL A 321 -14.91 2.46 21.74
CA VAL A 321 -15.91 2.20 20.71
C VAL A 321 -15.64 0.78 20.20
N VAL A 322 -16.35 -0.19 20.77
CA VAL A 322 -16.28 -1.57 20.32
C VAL A 322 -17.07 -1.68 19.01
N VAL A 323 -16.37 -1.97 17.93
CA VAL A 323 -17.03 -2.31 16.66
C VAL A 323 -17.59 -3.71 16.80
N ALA A 324 -18.91 -3.85 16.80
CA ALA A 324 -19.57 -5.13 16.93
C ALA A 324 -19.44 -6.01 15.67
N GLY A 325 -19.24 -7.30 15.85
CA GLY A 325 -19.24 -8.31 14.78
C GLY A 325 -17.97 -8.33 13.90
N ASP A 326 -17.89 -9.32 13.04
CA ASP A 326 -16.80 -9.52 12.08
C ASP A 326 -16.97 -8.63 10.85
N ALA A 327 -15.85 -8.38 10.13
CA ALA A 327 -15.90 -7.65 8.87
C ALA A 327 -16.71 -8.44 7.83
N PRO A 328 -17.63 -7.78 7.10
CA PRO A 328 -18.36 -8.42 6.02
C PRO A 328 -17.45 -8.97 4.94
N SER A 329 -17.97 -9.92 4.14
CA SER A 329 -17.21 -10.51 3.05
C SER A 329 -16.96 -9.52 1.92
N ALA A 330 -15.72 -9.44 1.45
CA ALA A 330 -15.36 -8.66 0.26
C ALA A 330 -15.83 -9.34 -1.06
N ILE A 331 -16.33 -10.58 -0.99
CA ILE A 331 -16.94 -11.28 -2.13
C ILE A 331 -18.37 -10.81 -2.36
N ASP A 332 -19.09 -10.54 -1.25
CA ASP A 332 -20.47 -10.06 -1.27
C ASP A 332 -20.59 -8.88 -0.30
N PRO A 333 -20.04 -7.72 -0.69
CA PRO A 333 -20.03 -6.56 0.19
C PRO A 333 -21.45 -6.01 0.39
N PRO A 334 -21.76 -5.48 1.59
CA PRO A 334 -23.05 -4.86 1.86
C PRO A 334 -23.37 -3.75 0.86
N ALA A 335 -24.65 -3.57 0.53
CA ALA A 335 -25.12 -2.44 -0.26
C ALA A 335 -24.85 -1.13 0.50
N GLY A 336 -24.68 -0.02 -0.22
CA GLY A 336 -24.43 1.27 0.39
C GLY A 336 -23.05 1.40 1.04
N CYS A 337 -23.00 2.00 2.23
CA CYS A 337 -21.76 2.12 3.01
C CYS A 337 -21.32 0.76 3.52
N PRO A 338 -20.12 0.26 3.16
CA PRO A 338 -19.70 -1.10 3.55
C PRO A 338 -19.54 -1.27 5.07
N PHE A 339 -19.39 -0.18 5.81
CA PHE A 339 -19.29 -0.21 7.27
C PHE A 339 -20.67 -0.17 7.98
N HIS A 340 -21.78 0.08 7.28
CA HIS A 340 -23.09 0.29 7.92
C HIS A 340 -23.53 -0.85 8.85
N PRO A 341 -23.25 -2.16 8.60
CA PRO A 341 -23.67 -3.23 9.49
C PRO A 341 -23.03 -3.18 10.88
N ARG A 342 -21.85 -2.56 10.97
CA ARG A 342 -21.05 -2.44 12.20
C ARG A 342 -21.02 -1.00 12.75
N CYS A 343 -21.71 -0.07 12.08
CA CYS A 343 -21.64 1.35 12.39
C CYS A 343 -22.64 1.74 13.48
N PRO A 344 -22.19 2.26 14.65
CA PRO A 344 -23.11 2.70 15.71
C PRO A 344 -23.92 3.96 15.33
N ARG A 345 -23.52 4.64 14.23
CA ARG A 345 -24.19 5.85 13.72
C ARG A 345 -24.89 5.62 12.37
N ALA A 346 -25.16 4.37 12.01
CA ALA A 346 -25.80 4.06 10.74
C ALA A 346 -27.20 4.68 10.66
N VAL A 347 -27.47 5.39 9.55
CA VAL A 347 -28.80 5.95 9.24
C VAL A 347 -29.51 4.93 8.35
N LYS A 348 -30.56 4.28 8.92
CA LYS A 348 -31.36 3.29 8.21
C LYS A 348 -32.07 3.95 7.02
N GLY A 349 -32.07 3.27 5.88
CA GLY A 349 -32.66 3.78 4.63
C GLY A 349 -31.71 4.64 3.79
N THR A 350 -30.57 5.06 4.34
CA THR A 350 -29.51 5.80 3.63
C THR A 350 -28.21 5.01 3.59
N CYS A 351 -27.63 4.71 4.76
CA CYS A 351 -26.34 4.01 4.82
C CYS A 351 -26.38 2.57 4.27
N ASP A 352 -27.54 1.93 4.33
CA ASP A 352 -27.80 0.58 3.82
C ASP A 352 -28.14 0.53 2.32
N LYS A 353 -28.39 1.70 1.69
CA LYS A 353 -28.80 1.76 0.27
C LYS A 353 -27.80 2.48 -0.61
N GLU A 354 -27.22 3.57 -0.11
CA GLU A 354 -26.39 4.47 -0.91
C GLU A 354 -24.97 4.57 -0.40
N MET A 355 -24.00 4.47 -1.32
CA MET A 355 -22.59 4.67 -1.01
C MET A 355 -22.28 6.16 -0.86
N PRO A 356 -21.77 6.64 0.30
CA PRO A 356 -21.37 8.03 0.46
C PRO A 356 -20.21 8.38 -0.47
N GLN A 357 -20.21 9.61 -0.98
CA GLN A 357 -19.12 10.12 -1.79
C GLN A 357 -17.88 10.37 -0.93
N PHE A 358 -16.70 9.99 -1.43
CA PHE A 358 -15.43 10.32 -0.80
C PHE A 358 -15.04 11.77 -1.14
N ALA A 359 -15.41 12.71 -0.29
CA ALA A 359 -15.26 14.15 -0.51
C ALA A 359 -14.67 14.86 0.71
N GLU A 360 -14.19 16.08 0.51
CA GLU A 360 -13.77 16.95 1.62
C GLU A 360 -14.97 17.29 2.51
N HIS A 361 -14.83 17.07 3.82
CA HIS A 361 -15.85 17.41 4.79
C HIS A 361 -15.97 18.93 4.93
N THR A 362 -14.83 19.62 5.03
CA THR A 362 -14.74 21.07 4.99
C THR A 362 -13.84 21.47 3.83
N LEU A 363 -14.35 22.28 2.92
CA LEU A 363 -13.64 22.70 1.71
C LEU A 363 -12.27 23.34 2.04
N GLY A 364 -11.25 22.94 1.30
CA GLY A 364 -9.90 23.48 1.40
C GLY A 364 -9.04 22.89 2.53
N THR A 365 -9.60 22.02 3.38
CA THR A 365 -8.84 21.39 4.48
C THR A 365 -8.04 20.16 4.04
N GLY A 366 -8.41 19.54 2.92
CA GLY A 366 -7.84 18.27 2.45
C GLY A 366 -8.32 17.05 3.26
N HIS A 367 -9.14 17.24 4.31
CA HIS A 367 -9.72 16.14 5.11
C HIS A 367 -10.95 15.57 4.40
N LYS A 368 -10.82 14.35 3.86
CA LYS A 368 -11.84 13.67 3.07
C LYS A 368 -12.44 12.50 3.83
N VAL A 369 -13.75 12.32 3.70
CA VAL A 369 -14.49 11.23 4.34
C VAL A 369 -15.59 10.71 3.42
N ALA A 370 -15.84 9.41 3.47
CA ALA A 370 -16.97 8.74 2.83
C ALA A 370 -17.99 8.35 3.92
N CYS A 371 -18.75 9.30 4.43
CA CYS A 371 -19.74 9.09 5.48
C CYS A 371 -20.94 10.01 5.33
N TRP A 372 -22.15 9.45 5.51
CA TRP A 372 -23.40 10.23 5.54
C TRP A 372 -23.63 10.97 6.86
N ASN A 373 -23.06 10.42 7.96
CA ASN A 373 -23.21 10.98 9.31
C ASN A 373 -21.85 11.00 10.03
N PRO A 374 -20.90 11.86 9.57
CA PRO A 374 -19.56 11.94 10.15
C PRO A 374 -19.61 12.50 11.59
N HIS A 375 -18.53 12.26 12.34
CA HIS A 375 -18.31 12.94 13.61
C HIS A 375 -17.86 14.38 13.34
N THR A 376 -18.53 15.34 13.94
CA THR A 376 -18.25 16.79 13.79
C THR A 376 -17.89 17.45 15.11
N GLU A 377 -17.81 16.64 16.20
CA GLU A 377 -17.49 17.09 17.56
C GLU A 377 -16.07 16.68 17.97
#